data_6d746606a1061f130c949beb32301f09
#
_entry.id   6d746606a1061f130c949beb32301f09
#
_cell.length_a   1.000
_cell.length_b   1.000
_cell.length_c   1.000
_cell.angle_alpha   90.00
_cell.angle_beta   90.00
_cell.angle_gamma   90.00
#
_symmetry.space_group_name_H-M   'P 1'
#
loop_
_entity.id
_entity.type
_entity.pdbx_description
1 polymer ?
#
loop_
_entity_poly.entity_id
_entity_poly.type
_entity_poly.pdbx_seq_one_letter_code
_entity_poly.pdbx_strand_id
1 'polypeptide(L)'
;MAIEKMKFVSACSDKEHLDTMLLTAMKTGLLQPEIATNIINDDNHGSVISTENPYQDYLQTLKNIARAVGCDLHIKENVTSKYTTDEIEAYIKELNEEFGLDMDSQNEVLSPDDEKALQALSELSFERIHSCEYLNFGFGRLPMDSFKKLSLYREEMFVLHRLYSTQQYVWLVYVTSDTYAGKTAKIFESLFFEPMQIPNFDIHERVEQCRLKMVDMYSYCVRQSSICNMYPYVAILDQKHILSGFMKASDVETYQAAFKNQPVDFRVKEPSEVSELHCPTLLKNSWFFRPFELFIEMYGLPAYDDFDPTVFIGITYCILFGIMFGDLGQGLVLVILGFLLEKKGKLFGIVGRVGITSSIFGFLFGSVFGYESLLNPIHQSLFGVRDKLFEVMSSDSTMILLIGAIAIGGV
;
A
#
# COMPACT_ATOMS: atom_id res chain seq x y z
N MET A 1 -21.60 -16.28 -14.07
CA MET A 1 -20.66 -15.37 -14.73
C MET A 1 -19.50 -15.16 -13.77
N ALA A 2 -18.28 -15.24 -14.28
CA ALA A 2 -17.06 -15.09 -13.46
C ALA A 2 -16.69 -13.61 -13.20
N ILE A 3 -17.46 -12.68 -13.76
CA ILE A 3 -17.31 -11.23 -13.55
C ILE A 3 -18.45 -10.74 -12.66
N GLU A 4 -18.10 -9.93 -11.63
CA GLU A 4 -19.07 -9.31 -10.72
C GLU A 4 -19.92 -8.28 -11.48
N LYS A 5 -21.23 -8.26 -11.19
CA LYS A 5 -22.11 -7.27 -11.83
C LYS A 5 -21.83 -5.89 -11.27
N MET A 6 -21.56 -4.95 -12.17
CA MET A 6 -21.31 -3.54 -11.85
C MET A 6 -22.54 -2.69 -12.18
N LYS A 7 -22.63 -1.53 -11.51
CA LYS A 7 -23.61 -0.48 -11.79
C LYS A 7 -22.88 0.85 -11.86
N PHE A 8 -23.33 1.73 -12.72
CA PHE A 8 -22.91 3.12 -12.74
C PHE A 8 -23.84 3.94 -11.86
N VAL A 9 -23.28 4.59 -10.85
CA VAL A 9 -24.05 5.36 -9.86
C VAL A 9 -23.59 6.81 -9.88
N SER A 10 -24.55 7.72 -9.98
CA SER A 10 -24.33 9.16 -9.89
C SER A 10 -25.04 9.68 -8.64
N ALA A 11 -24.29 10.31 -7.76
CA ALA A 11 -24.79 11.01 -6.58
C ALA A 11 -24.78 12.52 -6.86
N CYS A 12 -25.92 13.16 -6.75
CA CYS A 12 -26.12 14.59 -7.06
C CYS A 12 -26.43 15.36 -5.80
N SER A 13 -25.76 16.47 -5.56
CA SER A 13 -26.04 17.37 -4.44
C SER A 13 -25.88 18.84 -4.82
N ASP A 14 -26.41 19.72 -3.98
CA ASP A 14 -26.15 21.15 -4.05
C ASP A 14 -24.77 21.48 -3.49
N LYS A 15 -24.24 22.67 -3.82
CA LYS A 15 -22.92 23.13 -3.38
C LYS A 15 -22.73 23.08 -1.86
N GLU A 16 -23.77 23.41 -1.09
CA GLU A 16 -23.71 23.45 0.37
C GLU A 16 -23.48 22.07 1.01
N HIS A 17 -23.90 21.02 0.33
CA HIS A 17 -23.79 19.63 0.81
C HIS A 17 -22.68 18.82 0.14
N LEU A 18 -21.91 19.45 -0.77
CA LEU A 18 -20.87 18.77 -1.52
C LEU A 18 -19.84 18.08 -0.62
N ASP A 19 -19.27 18.81 0.34
CA ASP A 19 -18.23 18.28 1.24
C ASP A 19 -18.75 17.09 2.06
N THR A 20 -20.00 17.17 2.53
CA THR A 20 -20.59 16.06 3.30
C THR A 20 -20.86 14.85 2.42
N MET A 21 -21.29 15.06 1.18
CA MET A 21 -21.45 14.01 0.19
C MET A 21 -20.12 13.31 -0.12
N LEU A 22 -19.06 14.07 -0.41
CA LEU A 22 -17.74 13.52 -0.72
C LEU A 22 -17.16 12.75 0.46
N LEU A 23 -17.25 13.28 1.68
CA LEU A 23 -16.80 12.59 2.89
C LEU A 23 -17.54 11.27 3.12
N THR A 24 -18.85 11.24 2.87
CA THR A 24 -19.63 10.02 3.03
C THR A 24 -19.27 9.00 1.95
N ALA A 25 -19.09 9.45 0.70
CA ALA A 25 -18.65 8.59 -0.39
C ALA A 25 -17.27 7.96 -0.09
N MET A 26 -16.31 8.76 0.38
CA MET A 26 -14.98 8.26 0.78
C MET A 26 -15.04 7.28 1.95
N LYS A 27 -15.85 7.56 2.98
CA LYS A 27 -16.01 6.66 4.14
C LYS A 27 -16.57 5.30 3.78
N THR A 28 -17.46 5.22 2.81
CA THR A 28 -17.99 3.94 2.34
C THR A 28 -16.96 3.12 1.58
N GLY A 29 -16.10 3.78 0.80
CA GLY A 29 -15.09 3.12 -0.04
C GLY A 29 -15.66 2.18 -1.10
N LEU A 30 -16.97 2.29 -1.39
CA LEU A 30 -17.69 1.37 -2.30
C LEU A 30 -17.72 1.87 -3.74
N LEU A 31 -17.63 3.18 -3.95
CA LEU A 31 -17.67 3.82 -5.26
C LEU A 31 -16.24 3.94 -5.82
N GLN A 32 -16.02 3.45 -7.03
CA GLN A 32 -14.86 3.79 -7.83
C GLN A 32 -15.22 5.00 -8.69
N PRO A 33 -14.75 6.21 -8.31
CA PRO A 33 -15.17 7.43 -8.99
C PRO A 33 -14.55 7.52 -10.39
N GLU A 34 -15.32 8.05 -11.33
CA GLU A 34 -14.87 8.35 -12.68
C GLU A 34 -14.47 9.83 -12.78
N ILE A 35 -13.44 10.11 -13.58
CA ILE A 35 -12.96 11.49 -13.77
C ILE A 35 -14.06 12.32 -14.42
N ALA A 36 -14.34 13.52 -13.88
CA ALA A 36 -15.43 14.36 -14.32
C ALA A 36 -15.36 14.74 -15.80
N THR A 37 -14.16 14.88 -16.37
CA THR A 37 -13.96 15.16 -17.81
C THR A 37 -14.50 14.06 -18.71
N ASN A 38 -14.54 12.81 -18.24
CA ASN A 38 -15.07 11.69 -19.01
C ASN A 38 -16.62 11.66 -19.01
N ILE A 39 -17.23 12.40 -18.09
CA ILE A 39 -18.71 12.44 -17.91
C ILE A 39 -19.29 13.67 -18.63
N ILE A 40 -18.48 14.72 -18.78
CA ILE A 40 -18.87 15.96 -19.43
C ILE A 40 -18.66 15.81 -20.93
N ASN A 41 -19.78 15.82 -21.69
CA ASN A 41 -19.78 15.85 -23.15
C ASN A 41 -20.08 17.28 -23.62
N ASP A 42 -19.72 17.59 -24.86
CA ASP A 42 -19.98 18.92 -25.49
C ASP A 42 -21.47 19.32 -25.42
N ASP A 43 -22.37 18.36 -25.40
CA ASP A 43 -23.83 18.57 -25.33
C ASP A 43 -24.31 18.97 -23.93
N ASN A 44 -23.56 18.67 -22.86
CA ASN A 44 -24.03 18.84 -21.46
C ASN A 44 -23.59 20.16 -20.82
N HIS A 45 -22.77 20.98 -21.48
CA HIS A 45 -22.25 22.27 -20.98
C HIS A 45 -21.74 22.24 -19.53
N GLY A 46 -21.22 21.07 -19.10
CA GLY A 46 -20.71 20.87 -17.76
C GLY A 46 -19.35 21.54 -17.53
N SER A 47 -19.03 21.78 -16.28
CA SER A 47 -17.71 22.24 -15.85
C SER A 47 -17.13 21.34 -14.76
N VAL A 48 -15.80 21.35 -14.63
CA VAL A 48 -15.06 20.64 -13.58
C VAL A 48 -14.63 21.64 -12.52
N ILE A 49 -14.55 21.20 -11.27
CA ILE A 49 -13.95 22.02 -10.22
C ILE A 49 -12.43 22.02 -10.43
N SER A 50 -11.92 23.13 -10.96
CA SER A 50 -10.47 23.35 -11.10
C SER A 50 -9.99 24.16 -9.90
N THR A 51 -9.53 23.48 -8.86
CA THR A 51 -8.97 24.14 -7.68
C THR A 51 -7.69 23.39 -7.29
N GLU A 52 -6.60 24.13 -7.17
CA GLU A 52 -5.38 23.59 -6.56
C GLU A 52 -5.69 23.25 -5.10
N ASN A 53 -5.03 22.22 -4.60
CA ASN A 53 -5.22 21.78 -3.22
C ASN A 53 -4.20 22.48 -2.28
N PRO A 54 -4.55 23.60 -1.63
CA PRO A 54 -3.61 24.34 -0.79
C PRO A 54 -3.28 23.58 0.51
N TYR A 55 -4.14 22.63 0.89
CA TYR A 55 -3.98 21.90 2.15
C TYR A 55 -2.82 20.92 2.15
N GLN A 56 -2.27 20.54 0.98
CA GLN A 56 -1.09 19.66 0.92
C GLN A 56 0.14 20.37 1.50
N ASP A 57 0.35 21.63 1.15
CA ASP A 57 1.48 22.41 1.65
C ASP A 57 1.35 22.66 3.15
N TYR A 58 0.14 22.99 3.61
CA TYR A 58 -0.13 23.16 5.05
C TYR A 58 0.11 21.88 5.84
N LEU A 59 -0.30 20.72 5.31
CA LEU A 59 -0.06 19.42 5.93
C LEU A 59 1.42 19.10 6.04
N GLN A 60 2.19 19.39 4.99
CA GLN A 60 3.63 19.16 4.99
C GLN A 60 4.32 20.08 6.02
N THR A 61 3.96 21.35 6.04
CA THR A 61 4.49 22.32 6.99
C THR A 61 4.16 21.95 8.43
N LEU A 62 2.89 21.62 8.73
CA LEU A 62 2.49 21.19 10.08
C LEU A 62 3.20 19.91 10.53
N LYS A 63 3.43 18.96 9.62
CA LYS A 63 4.24 17.76 9.91
C LYS A 63 5.68 18.11 10.23
N ASN A 64 6.28 19.01 9.47
CA ASN A 64 7.67 19.42 9.70
C ASN A 64 7.81 20.14 11.04
N ILE A 65 6.88 21.07 11.35
CA ILE A 65 6.85 21.75 12.66
C ILE A 65 6.69 20.72 13.80
N ALA A 66 5.71 19.82 13.69
CA ALA A 66 5.46 18.82 14.71
C ALA A 66 6.67 17.91 14.96
N ARG A 67 7.39 17.53 13.90
CA ARG A 67 8.65 16.78 14.02
C ARG A 67 9.76 17.59 14.70
N ALA A 68 9.91 18.85 14.33
CA ALA A 68 10.93 19.72 14.92
C ALA A 68 10.72 19.93 16.42
N VAL A 69 9.47 19.97 16.86
CA VAL A 69 9.10 20.14 18.29
C VAL A 69 8.85 18.82 19.03
N GLY A 70 9.00 17.66 18.36
CA GLY A 70 8.76 16.34 18.97
C GLY A 70 7.30 16.05 19.32
N CYS A 71 6.34 16.62 18.57
CA CYS A 71 4.92 16.45 18.79
C CYS A 71 4.36 15.35 17.87
N ASP A 72 3.72 14.33 18.45
CA ASP A 72 3.01 13.31 17.68
C ASP A 72 1.68 13.83 17.14
N LEU A 73 1.54 13.87 15.83
CA LEU A 73 0.28 14.18 15.14
C LEU A 73 -0.53 12.91 14.92
N HIS A 74 -1.73 12.88 15.44
CA HIS A 74 -2.71 11.85 15.17
C HIS A 74 -3.97 12.46 14.55
N ILE A 75 -4.67 11.67 13.73
CA ILE A 75 -5.90 12.14 13.08
C ILE A 75 -7.07 11.89 14.03
N LYS A 76 -7.82 12.95 14.34
CA LYS A 76 -9.09 12.86 15.08
C LYS A 76 -10.21 12.49 14.09
N GLU A 77 -11.01 11.48 14.41
CA GLU A 77 -12.14 11.07 13.57
C GLU A 77 -13.23 12.14 13.46
N ASN A 78 -13.48 12.88 14.55
CA ASN A 78 -14.54 13.88 14.61
C ASN A 78 -13.96 15.30 14.76
N VAL A 79 -13.66 15.93 13.63
CA VAL A 79 -13.25 17.34 13.59
C VAL A 79 -14.52 18.19 13.40
N THR A 80 -14.88 18.94 14.42
CA THR A 80 -16.00 19.89 14.39
C THR A 80 -15.58 21.31 14.06
N SER A 81 -14.30 21.62 14.28
CA SER A 81 -13.73 22.94 14.03
C SER A 81 -13.65 23.21 12.52
N LYS A 82 -13.93 24.45 12.15
CA LYS A 82 -13.73 24.96 10.79
C LYS A 82 -12.68 26.05 10.86
N TYR A 83 -11.72 25.99 9.97
CA TYR A 83 -10.67 26.98 9.85
C TYR A 83 -10.65 27.55 8.43
N THR A 84 -10.39 28.85 8.31
CA THR A 84 -10.13 29.48 7.01
C THR A 84 -8.65 29.28 6.66
N THR A 85 -8.31 29.44 5.37
CA THR A 85 -6.90 29.38 4.91
C THR A 85 -6.05 30.42 5.63
N ASP A 86 -6.56 31.63 5.82
CA ASP A 86 -5.87 32.71 6.50
C ASP A 86 -5.57 32.40 7.99
N GLU A 87 -6.50 31.72 8.66
CA GLU A 87 -6.31 31.27 10.04
C GLU A 87 -5.25 30.16 10.16
N ILE A 88 -5.19 29.28 9.16
CA ILE A 88 -4.18 28.21 9.09
C ILE A 88 -2.79 28.81 8.89
N GLU A 89 -2.67 29.73 7.93
CA GLU A 89 -1.41 30.43 7.65
C GLU A 89 -0.94 31.28 8.83
N ALA A 90 -1.84 32.01 9.46
CA ALA A 90 -1.52 32.79 10.65
C ALA A 90 -1.02 31.89 11.79
N TYR A 91 -1.66 30.74 12.01
CA TYR A 91 -1.24 29.80 13.03
C TYR A 91 0.10 29.11 12.71
N ILE A 92 0.35 28.76 11.47
CA ILE A 92 1.65 28.22 11.05
C ILE A 92 2.76 29.25 11.28
N LYS A 93 2.49 30.53 10.97
CA LYS A 93 3.42 31.61 11.23
C LYS A 93 3.67 31.83 12.72
N GLU A 94 2.61 31.81 13.54
CA GLU A 94 2.68 31.87 14.99
C GLU A 94 3.58 30.76 15.57
N LEU A 95 3.39 29.52 15.10
CA LEU A 95 4.21 28.37 15.53
C LEU A 95 5.68 28.53 15.12
N ASN A 96 5.95 29.00 13.91
CA ASN A 96 7.32 29.21 13.44
C ASN A 96 8.04 30.29 14.26
N GLU A 97 7.35 31.40 14.58
CA GLU A 97 7.89 32.48 15.42
C GLU A 97 8.09 32.01 16.86
N GLU A 98 7.15 31.25 17.43
CA GLU A 98 7.20 30.74 18.80
C GLU A 98 8.32 29.72 19.01
N PHE A 99 8.54 28.85 18.02
CA PHE A 99 9.55 27.79 18.10
C PHE A 99 10.88 28.16 17.43
N GLY A 100 10.99 29.35 16.84
CA GLY A 100 12.20 29.83 16.18
C GLY A 100 12.64 29.00 14.99
N LEU A 101 11.67 28.47 14.21
CA LEU A 101 11.92 27.62 13.07
C LEU A 101 12.09 28.46 11.80
N ASP A 102 13.23 28.32 11.13
CA ASP A 102 13.48 28.94 9.83
C ASP A 102 12.68 28.27 8.71
N MET A 103 11.88 29.05 7.99
CA MET A 103 11.01 28.55 6.90
C MET A 103 11.80 27.89 5.76
N ASP A 104 13.04 28.31 5.50
CA ASP A 104 13.88 27.79 4.42
C ASP A 104 14.48 26.42 4.72
N SER A 105 14.61 26.04 5.99
CA SER A 105 15.15 24.73 6.42
C SER A 105 14.09 23.62 6.53
N GLN A 106 12.81 23.94 6.38
CA GLN A 106 11.69 23.00 6.56
C GLN A 106 11.37 22.13 5.35
N ASN A 107 11.98 22.40 4.19
CA ASN A 107 11.72 21.68 2.94
C ASN A 107 12.51 20.36 2.79
N GLU A 108 13.33 19.98 3.75
CA GLU A 108 13.96 18.65 3.73
C GLU A 108 12.93 17.59 4.15
N VAL A 109 12.46 16.85 3.16
CA VAL A 109 11.62 15.65 3.37
C VAL A 109 12.47 14.61 4.10
N LEU A 110 12.23 14.47 5.41
CA LEU A 110 12.87 13.44 6.21
C LEU A 110 12.51 12.05 5.65
N SER A 111 13.52 11.23 5.45
CA SER A 111 13.29 9.85 5.02
C SER A 111 12.68 9.02 6.18
N PRO A 112 12.00 7.90 5.91
CA PRO A 112 11.48 7.02 6.97
C PRO A 112 12.56 6.51 7.93
N ASP A 113 13.82 6.49 7.51
CA ASP A 113 14.96 6.08 8.33
C ASP A 113 15.44 7.22 9.23
N ASP A 114 15.31 8.47 8.79
CA ASP A 114 15.56 9.65 9.63
C ASP A 114 14.53 9.72 10.79
N GLU A 115 13.28 9.35 10.52
CA GLU A 115 12.23 9.27 11.56
C GLU A 115 12.57 8.26 12.66
N LYS A 116 13.06 7.08 12.28
CA LYS A 116 13.50 6.06 13.26
C LYS A 116 14.69 6.53 14.09
N ALA A 117 15.60 7.27 13.46
CA ALA A 117 16.76 7.82 14.17
C ALA A 117 16.36 8.90 15.18
N LEU A 118 15.39 9.76 14.85
CA LEU A 118 14.82 10.75 15.75
C LEU A 118 14.07 10.10 16.92
N GLN A 119 13.32 9.02 16.65
CA GLN A 119 12.67 8.24 17.69
C GLN A 119 13.70 7.63 18.66
N ALA A 120 14.78 7.04 18.13
CA ALA A 120 15.85 6.50 18.97
C ALA A 120 16.59 7.60 19.77
N LEU A 121 16.66 8.83 19.23
CA LEU A 121 17.21 9.99 19.94
C LEU A 121 16.33 10.39 21.14
N SER A 122 15.00 10.38 20.98
CA SER A 122 14.05 10.73 22.04
C SER A 122 14.06 9.73 23.21
N GLU A 123 14.42 8.48 22.97
CA GLU A 123 14.57 7.46 24.03
C GLU A 123 15.81 7.66 24.89
N LEU A 124 16.79 8.44 24.41
CA LEU A 124 17.94 8.83 25.21
C LEU A 124 17.54 10.00 26.12
N SER A 125 17.97 9.97 27.39
CA SER A 125 17.79 11.08 28.34
C SER A 125 18.64 12.30 27.93
N PHE A 126 18.42 12.80 26.71
CA PHE A 126 19.23 13.83 26.07
C PHE A 126 19.09 15.20 26.75
N GLU A 127 17.97 15.45 27.44
CA GLU A 127 17.68 16.69 28.18
C GLU A 127 18.77 17.04 29.17
N ARG A 128 19.35 16.04 29.87
CA ARG A 128 20.44 16.26 30.85
C ARG A 128 21.76 16.60 30.19
N ILE A 129 21.98 16.18 28.96
CA ILE A 129 23.22 16.45 28.21
C ILE A 129 23.13 17.82 27.57
N HIS A 130 21.94 18.19 27.07
CA HIS A 130 21.69 19.50 26.44
C HIS A 130 21.82 20.67 27.41
N SER A 131 21.54 20.47 28.70
CA SER A 131 21.68 21.52 29.72
C SER A 131 23.13 21.80 30.16
N CYS A 132 24.12 21.09 29.60
CA CYS A 132 25.53 21.30 29.95
C CYS A 132 26.15 22.42 29.11
N GLU A 133 26.45 23.57 29.70
CA GLU A 133 27.03 24.75 29.04
C GLU A 133 28.41 24.53 28.39
N TYR A 134 29.12 23.46 28.75
CA TYR A 134 30.50 23.18 28.28
C TYR A 134 30.60 22.05 27.26
N LEU A 135 29.49 21.52 26.80
CA LEU A 135 29.44 20.42 25.87
C LEU A 135 28.76 20.84 24.55
N ASN A 136 29.42 20.53 23.45
CA ASN A 136 28.86 20.66 22.11
C ASN A 136 28.49 19.27 21.60
N PHE A 137 27.36 19.16 20.90
CA PHE A 137 26.92 17.93 20.30
C PHE A 137 26.40 18.18 18.88
N GLY A 138 26.52 17.14 18.08
CA GLY A 138 25.93 17.11 16.75
C GLY A 138 25.16 15.83 16.56
N PHE A 139 23.99 15.95 15.97
CA PHE A 139 23.14 14.86 15.52
C PHE A 139 23.08 14.87 14.02
N GLY A 140 23.14 13.69 13.38
CA GLY A 140 23.05 13.59 11.93
C GLY A 140 23.39 12.18 11.45
N ARG A 141 23.54 12.08 10.13
CA ARG A 141 23.86 10.82 9.46
C ARG A 141 25.22 10.84 8.80
N LEU A 142 25.81 9.67 8.72
CA LEU A 142 27.15 9.45 8.14
C LEU A 142 27.09 8.26 7.19
N PRO A 143 27.72 8.32 6.00
CA PRO A 143 27.84 7.15 5.13
C PRO A 143 28.53 5.99 5.87
N MET A 144 28.08 4.75 5.66
CA MET A 144 28.59 3.56 6.35
C MET A 144 30.10 3.38 6.19
N ASP A 145 30.65 3.70 5.01
CA ASP A 145 32.08 3.58 4.76
C ASP A 145 32.90 4.65 5.51
N SER A 146 32.34 5.83 5.70
CA SER A 146 32.95 6.88 6.53
C SER A 146 32.85 6.55 8.01
N PHE A 147 31.77 5.91 8.45
CA PHE A 147 31.64 5.43 9.83
C PHE A 147 32.72 4.42 10.20
N LYS A 148 33.14 3.52 9.29
CA LYS A 148 34.24 2.59 9.51
C LYS A 148 35.57 3.32 9.74
N LYS A 149 35.76 4.48 9.07
CA LYS A 149 36.98 5.31 9.21
C LYS A 149 37.04 6.04 10.54
N LEU A 150 35.93 6.21 11.25
CA LEU A 150 35.92 6.80 12.60
C LEU A 150 36.80 6.03 13.59
N SER A 151 37.08 4.76 13.36
CA SER A 151 38.03 3.98 14.16
C SER A 151 39.44 4.54 14.16
N LEU A 152 39.83 5.34 13.15
CA LEU A 152 41.14 6.01 13.07
C LEU A 152 41.26 7.21 14.01
N TYR A 153 40.11 7.73 14.50
CA TYR A 153 40.00 8.91 15.36
C TYR A 153 39.71 8.56 16.81
N ARG A 154 40.02 7.33 17.26
CA ARG A 154 39.77 6.87 18.64
C ARG A 154 40.46 7.65 19.75
N GLU A 155 41.54 8.32 19.44
CA GLU A 155 42.31 9.13 20.39
C GLU A 155 41.79 10.57 20.48
N GLU A 156 40.83 10.94 19.65
CA GLU A 156 40.25 12.29 19.67
C GLU A 156 39.19 12.45 20.77
N MET A 157 39.07 13.68 21.26
CA MET A 157 38.24 13.99 22.43
C MET A 157 36.74 14.21 22.08
N PHE A 158 36.11 13.18 21.57
CA PHE A 158 34.66 13.13 21.39
C PHE A 158 34.12 11.74 21.76
N VAL A 159 32.87 11.73 22.19
CA VAL A 159 32.10 10.50 22.43
C VAL A 159 31.02 10.43 21.40
N LEU A 160 30.82 9.26 20.81
CA LEU A 160 29.74 9.04 19.85
C LEU A 160 28.80 7.93 20.31
N HIS A 161 27.53 8.11 20.03
CA HIS A 161 26.51 7.12 20.25
C HIS A 161 25.78 6.85 18.94
N ARG A 162 25.70 5.57 18.52
CA ARG A 162 24.96 5.16 17.33
C ARG A 162 23.51 4.94 17.68
N LEU A 163 22.61 5.61 16.95
CA LEU A 163 21.17 5.55 17.14
C LEU A 163 20.53 4.49 16.22
N TYR A 164 20.77 4.64 14.93
CA TYR A 164 20.17 3.79 13.90
C TYR A 164 21.18 3.53 12.78
N SER A 165 21.03 2.44 12.02
CA SER A 165 21.90 2.15 10.89
C SER A 165 21.19 1.35 9.81
N THR A 166 21.44 1.70 8.56
CA THR A 166 21.07 0.97 7.36
C THR A 166 22.30 0.41 6.65
N GLN A 167 22.15 -0.17 5.48
CA GLN A 167 23.30 -0.61 4.67
C GLN A 167 24.13 0.56 4.14
N GLN A 168 23.53 1.75 3.97
CA GLN A 168 24.17 2.91 3.36
C GLN A 168 24.58 3.98 4.36
N TYR A 169 23.80 4.21 5.42
CA TYR A 169 23.97 5.30 6.38
C TYR A 169 23.90 4.82 7.83
N VAL A 170 24.59 5.57 8.71
CA VAL A 170 24.53 5.42 10.16
C VAL A 170 24.12 6.76 10.77
N TRP A 171 23.06 6.78 11.56
CA TRP A 171 22.64 7.93 12.36
C TRP A 171 23.30 7.85 13.71
N LEU A 172 23.89 8.96 14.12
CA LEU A 172 24.65 9.03 15.36
C LEU A 172 24.53 10.42 16.01
N VAL A 173 24.80 10.44 17.30
CA VAL A 173 25.08 11.64 18.07
C VAL A 173 26.53 11.62 18.49
N TYR A 174 27.22 12.74 18.36
CA TYR A 174 28.52 12.94 18.98
C TYR A 174 28.45 14.07 20.01
N VAL A 175 29.27 13.94 21.05
CA VAL A 175 29.41 14.92 22.11
C VAL A 175 30.89 15.24 22.27
N THR A 176 31.23 16.52 22.34
CA THR A 176 32.60 17.01 22.53
C THR A 176 32.60 18.22 23.46
N SER A 177 33.73 18.56 24.08
CA SER A 177 33.81 19.79 24.84
C SER A 177 34.01 21.00 23.91
N ASP A 178 33.63 22.18 24.37
CA ASP A 178 33.81 23.47 23.66
C ASP A 178 35.20 23.67 23.11
N THR A 179 36.21 23.28 23.85
CA THR A 179 37.63 23.42 23.47
C THR A 179 37.98 22.63 22.20
N TYR A 180 37.29 21.50 21.97
CA TYR A 180 37.54 20.62 20.83
C TYR A 180 36.46 20.67 19.75
N ALA A 181 35.41 21.46 19.95
CA ALA A 181 34.26 21.54 19.04
C ALA A 181 34.66 21.83 17.60
N GLY A 182 35.52 22.85 17.38
CA GLY A 182 35.98 23.21 16.04
C GLY A 182 36.84 22.14 15.34
N LYS A 183 37.59 21.36 16.10
CA LYS A 183 38.36 20.24 15.55
C LYS A 183 37.47 19.06 15.22
N THR A 184 36.57 18.74 16.10
CA THR A 184 35.59 17.67 15.94
C THR A 184 34.67 17.94 14.75
N ALA A 185 34.16 19.16 14.59
CA ALA A 185 33.35 19.55 13.45
C ALA A 185 34.06 19.32 12.10
N LYS A 186 35.34 19.71 11.97
CA LYS A 186 36.17 19.47 10.78
C LYS A 186 36.36 17.99 10.49
N ILE A 187 36.51 17.15 11.52
CA ILE A 187 36.63 15.69 11.35
C ILE A 187 35.34 15.15 10.76
N PHE A 188 34.19 15.50 11.31
CA PHE A 188 32.90 15.02 10.82
C PHE A 188 32.57 15.56 9.44
N GLU A 189 32.91 16.81 9.14
CA GLU A 189 32.81 17.41 7.79
C GLU A 189 33.65 16.62 6.76
N SER A 190 34.88 16.29 7.11
CA SER A 190 35.78 15.48 6.23
C SER A 190 35.28 14.06 5.97
N LEU A 191 34.40 13.57 6.81
CA LEU A 191 33.76 12.27 6.73
C LEU A 191 32.37 12.31 6.05
N PHE A 192 31.99 13.46 5.49
CA PHE A 192 30.67 13.68 4.85
C PHE A 192 29.51 13.49 5.82
N PHE A 193 29.66 14.03 7.03
CA PHE A 193 28.57 14.08 8.01
C PHE A 193 27.52 15.08 7.57
N GLU A 194 26.28 14.64 7.49
CA GLU A 194 25.12 15.47 7.20
C GLU A 194 24.42 15.79 8.53
N PRO A 195 24.56 17.03 9.05
CA PRO A 195 23.95 17.42 10.30
C PRO A 195 22.43 17.48 10.16
N MET A 196 21.72 17.03 11.18
CA MET A 196 20.27 17.12 11.31
C MET A 196 19.93 18.00 12.52
N GLN A 197 18.80 18.71 12.44
CA GLN A 197 18.34 19.53 13.57
C GLN A 197 17.92 18.64 14.73
N ILE A 198 18.41 18.96 15.92
CA ILE A 198 17.99 18.32 17.17
C ILE A 198 16.72 19.01 17.64
N PRO A 199 15.64 18.27 17.92
CA PRO A 199 14.43 18.85 18.51
C PRO A 199 14.77 19.59 19.82
N ASN A 200 14.26 20.78 19.98
CA ASN A 200 14.51 21.61 21.17
C ASN A 200 13.65 21.10 22.34
N PHE A 201 14.26 20.42 23.31
CA PHE A 201 13.55 19.76 24.41
C PHE A 201 13.06 20.70 25.53
N ASP A 202 13.56 21.95 25.60
CA ASP A 202 13.09 22.96 26.56
C ASP A 202 11.66 23.47 26.30
N ILE A 203 11.02 22.95 25.24
CA ILE A 203 9.73 23.43 24.74
C ILE A 203 8.58 22.54 25.20
N HIS A 204 8.82 21.49 25.98
CA HIS A 204 7.81 20.45 26.29
C HIS A 204 6.51 21.02 26.87
N GLU A 205 6.59 22.01 27.76
CA GLU A 205 5.40 22.61 28.36
C GLU A 205 4.61 23.47 27.36
N ARG A 206 5.29 24.18 26.46
CA ARG A 206 4.67 24.97 25.38
C ARG A 206 4.07 24.09 24.30
N VAL A 207 4.76 23.00 23.94
CA VAL A 207 4.27 22.01 22.95
C VAL A 207 2.96 21.39 23.41
N GLU A 208 2.83 21.03 24.69
CA GLU A 208 1.57 20.48 25.22
C GLU A 208 0.42 21.49 25.16
N GLN A 209 0.69 22.79 25.32
CA GLN A 209 -0.34 23.83 25.17
C GLN A 209 -0.80 23.97 23.70
N CYS A 210 0.13 23.95 22.76
CA CYS A 210 -0.16 24.06 21.34
C CYS A 210 -0.66 22.74 20.70
N ARG A 211 -0.34 21.60 21.31
CA ARG A 211 -0.60 20.26 20.78
C ARG A 211 -2.05 20.03 20.39
N LEU A 212 -2.98 20.37 21.27
CA LEU A 212 -4.41 20.14 21.02
C LEU A 212 -4.90 20.93 19.80
N LYS A 213 -4.47 22.18 19.66
CA LYS A 213 -4.83 23.04 18.51
C LYS A 213 -4.14 22.56 17.23
N MET A 214 -2.87 22.16 17.33
CA MET A 214 -2.10 21.62 16.20
C MET A 214 -2.69 20.33 15.65
N VAL A 215 -3.05 19.38 16.53
CA VAL A 215 -3.70 18.11 16.15
C VAL A 215 -5.08 18.36 15.54
N ASP A 216 -5.84 19.32 16.07
CA ASP A 216 -7.16 19.66 15.55
C ASP A 216 -7.07 20.28 14.14
N MET A 217 -6.17 21.25 13.99
CA MET A 217 -5.92 21.91 12.69
C MET A 217 -5.33 20.95 11.66
N TYR A 218 -4.39 20.10 12.07
CA TYR A 218 -3.85 19.03 11.22
C TYR A 218 -4.95 18.09 10.73
N SER A 219 -5.81 17.62 11.64
CA SER A 219 -6.92 16.74 11.31
C SER A 219 -7.93 17.41 10.36
N TYR A 220 -8.18 18.71 10.53
CA TYR A 220 -8.98 19.51 9.61
C TYR A 220 -8.35 19.59 8.23
N CYS A 221 -7.04 19.89 8.15
CA CYS A 221 -6.32 19.96 6.88
C CYS A 221 -6.31 18.60 6.15
N VAL A 222 -6.15 17.48 6.86
CA VAL A 222 -6.24 16.13 6.27
C VAL A 222 -7.61 15.90 5.65
N ARG A 223 -8.66 16.27 6.38
CA ARG A 223 -10.04 16.16 5.89
C ARG A 223 -10.27 17.01 4.65
N GLN A 224 -9.87 18.27 4.67
CA GLN A 224 -10.04 19.20 3.54
C GLN A 224 -9.20 18.79 2.33
N SER A 225 -7.95 18.39 2.55
CA SER A 225 -7.10 17.85 1.48
C SER A 225 -7.74 16.63 0.80
N SER A 226 -8.35 15.74 1.58
CA SER A 226 -9.05 14.58 1.03
C SER A 226 -10.25 14.98 0.18
N ILE A 227 -11.01 15.99 0.61
CA ILE A 227 -12.14 16.55 -0.16
C ILE A 227 -11.64 17.18 -1.47
N CYS A 228 -10.60 18.03 -1.40
CA CYS A 228 -10.02 18.67 -2.57
C CYS A 228 -9.50 17.65 -3.60
N ASN A 229 -8.91 16.54 -3.14
CA ASN A 229 -8.45 15.46 -4.01
C ASN A 229 -9.61 14.74 -4.75
N MET A 230 -10.85 14.88 -4.27
CA MET A 230 -12.04 14.36 -4.95
C MET A 230 -12.64 15.32 -5.99
N TYR A 231 -12.26 16.59 -5.99
CA TYR A 231 -12.82 17.59 -6.93
C TYR A 231 -12.65 17.24 -8.41
N PRO A 232 -11.54 16.64 -8.87
CA PRO A 232 -11.42 16.21 -10.27
C PRO A 232 -12.44 15.18 -10.73
N TYR A 233 -13.11 14.50 -9.77
CA TYR A 233 -14.16 13.50 -10.02
C TYR A 233 -15.56 14.08 -9.93
N VAL A 234 -15.69 15.39 -9.63
CA VAL A 234 -16.98 16.07 -9.48
C VAL A 234 -17.27 16.88 -10.72
N ALA A 235 -18.33 16.51 -11.44
CA ALA A 235 -18.89 17.31 -12.53
C ALA A 235 -19.92 18.30 -12.02
N ILE A 236 -19.95 19.50 -12.57
CA ILE A 236 -20.97 20.51 -12.32
C ILE A 236 -21.90 20.55 -13.54
N LEU A 237 -23.15 20.17 -13.35
CA LEU A 237 -24.20 20.23 -14.38
C LEU A 237 -25.42 20.92 -13.76
N ASP A 238 -25.97 21.90 -14.44
CA ASP A 238 -27.18 22.65 -14.00
C ASP A 238 -27.09 23.13 -12.54
N GLN A 239 -25.94 23.67 -12.13
CA GLN A 239 -25.64 24.11 -10.75
C GLN A 239 -25.60 23.00 -9.70
N LYS A 240 -25.80 21.74 -10.07
CA LYS A 240 -25.65 20.59 -9.19
C LYS A 240 -24.26 19.98 -9.32
N HIS A 241 -23.76 19.49 -8.22
CA HIS A 241 -22.46 18.79 -8.13
C HIS A 241 -22.72 17.29 -8.17
N ILE A 242 -22.13 16.62 -9.13
CA ILE A 242 -22.38 15.21 -9.43
C ILE A 242 -21.09 14.43 -9.27
N LEU A 243 -21.10 13.47 -8.37
CA LEU A 243 -20.07 12.46 -8.24
C LEU A 243 -20.56 11.17 -8.87
N SER A 244 -19.91 10.71 -9.91
CA SER A 244 -20.30 9.48 -10.62
C SER A 244 -19.16 8.47 -10.62
N GLY A 245 -19.51 7.20 -10.70
CA GLY A 245 -18.55 6.12 -10.78
C GLY A 245 -19.19 4.74 -10.82
N PHE A 246 -18.35 3.72 -10.86
CA PHE A 246 -18.79 2.34 -10.88
C PHE A 246 -18.74 1.72 -9.48
N MET A 247 -19.65 0.83 -9.19
CA MET A 247 -19.67 0.01 -7.98
C MET A 247 -20.32 -1.34 -8.23
N LYS A 248 -20.14 -2.26 -7.29
CA LYS A 248 -20.83 -3.56 -7.36
C LYS A 248 -22.34 -3.37 -7.22
N ALA A 249 -23.09 -4.11 -8.00
CA ALA A 249 -24.56 -4.07 -7.91
C ALA A 249 -25.11 -4.44 -6.52
N SER A 250 -24.39 -5.32 -5.78
CA SER A 250 -24.72 -5.71 -4.40
C SER A 250 -24.58 -4.58 -3.39
N ASP A 251 -23.74 -3.59 -3.66
CA ASP A 251 -23.33 -2.59 -2.70
C ASP A 251 -24.13 -1.27 -2.86
N VAL A 252 -24.94 -1.16 -3.93
CA VAL A 252 -25.73 0.04 -4.25
C VAL A 252 -26.68 0.42 -3.11
N GLU A 253 -27.41 -0.54 -2.57
CA GLU A 253 -28.37 -0.29 -1.47
C GLU A 253 -27.63 0.17 -0.21
N THR A 254 -26.50 -0.46 0.10
CA THR A 254 -25.66 -0.09 1.27
C THR A 254 -25.10 1.32 1.10
N TYR A 255 -24.65 1.64 -0.11
CA TYR A 255 -24.16 2.98 -0.44
C TYR A 255 -25.25 4.04 -0.28
N GLN A 256 -26.41 3.83 -0.87
CA GLN A 256 -27.54 4.75 -0.73
C GLN A 256 -28.01 4.92 0.73
N ALA A 257 -28.00 3.84 1.50
CA ALA A 257 -28.34 3.87 2.92
C ALA A 257 -27.40 4.76 3.75
N ALA A 258 -26.12 4.86 3.37
CA ALA A 258 -25.16 5.74 4.04
C ALA A 258 -25.51 7.24 3.91
N PHE A 259 -26.27 7.61 2.89
CA PHE A 259 -26.70 9.00 2.64
C PHE A 259 -28.11 9.31 3.11
N LYS A 260 -28.78 8.41 3.85
CA LYS A 260 -30.19 8.54 4.23
C LYS A 260 -30.56 9.86 4.93
N ASN A 261 -29.60 10.50 5.58
CA ASN A 261 -29.79 11.77 6.30
C ASN A 261 -29.25 12.99 5.53
N GLN A 262 -28.92 12.85 4.25
CA GLN A 262 -28.36 13.91 3.42
C GLN A 262 -29.27 14.14 2.19
N PRO A 263 -29.40 15.39 1.72
CA PRO A 263 -30.15 15.70 0.52
C PRO A 263 -29.31 15.37 -0.73
N VAL A 264 -29.20 14.07 -1.05
CA VAL A 264 -28.47 13.56 -2.20
C VAL A 264 -29.40 12.74 -3.07
N ASP A 265 -29.50 13.12 -4.34
CA ASP A 265 -30.27 12.40 -5.36
C ASP A 265 -29.39 11.35 -6.03
N PHE A 266 -29.91 10.14 -6.23
CA PHE A 266 -29.18 9.06 -6.88
C PHE A 266 -29.78 8.71 -8.23
N ARG A 267 -28.90 8.51 -9.22
CA ARG A 267 -29.22 7.89 -10.50
C ARG A 267 -28.39 6.65 -10.68
N VAL A 268 -29.02 5.52 -10.92
CA VAL A 268 -28.36 4.24 -11.14
C VAL A 268 -28.62 3.79 -12.56
N LYS A 269 -27.57 3.50 -13.30
CA LYS A 269 -27.60 3.04 -14.69
C LYS A 269 -26.90 1.71 -14.85
N GLU A 270 -27.25 0.96 -15.90
CA GLU A 270 -26.46 -0.18 -16.32
C GLU A 270 -25.18 0.30 -17.01
N PRO A 271 -24.08 -0.48 -16.93
CA PRO A 271 -22.84 -0.14 -17.65
C PRO A 271 -23.08 0.02 -19.18
N SER A 272 -23.98 -0.74 -19.74
CA SER A 272 -24.35 -0.67 -21.18
C SER A 272 -25.00 0.66 -21.58
N GLU A 273 -25.60 1.39 -20.64
CA GLU A 273 -26.20 2.71 -20.89
C GLU A 273 -25.15 3.85 -20.89
N VAL A 274 -23.91 3.54 -20.51
CA VAL A 274 -22.77 4.46 -20.37
C VAL A 274 -21.59 3.89 -21.17
N SER A 275 -21.83 3.45 -22.37
CA SER A 275 -20.86 2.73 -23.23
C SER A 275 -19.61 3.54 -23.59
N GLU A 276 -19.62 4.86 -23.40
CA GLU A 276 -18.47 5.74 -23.59
C GLU A 276 -17.43 5.60 -22.46
N LEU A 277 -17.85 5.07 -21.30
CA LEU A 277 -16.99 4.87 -20.15
C LEU A 277 -16.56 3.40 -20.04
N HIS A 278 -15.29 3.18 -19.71
CA HIS A 278 -14.79 1.84 -19.48
C HIS A 278 -15.19 1.32 -18.10
N CYS A 279 -16.18 0.41 -18.07
CA CYS A 279 -16.57 -0.24 -16.82
C CYS A 279 -15.40 -1.09 -16.28
N PRO A 280 -14.99 -0.89 -15.02
CA PRO A 280 -13.94 -1.71 -14.43
C PRO A 280 -14.39 -3.17 -14.26
N THR A 281 -13.49 -4.09 -14.54
CA THR A 281 -13.76 -5.52 -14.42
C THR A 281 -13.31 -6.03 -13.05
N LEU A 282 -14.22 -6.65 -12.33
CA LEU A 282 -13.93 -7.33 -11.07
C LEU A 282 -14.19 -8.82 -11.24
N LEU A 283 -13.14 -9.62 -11.14
CA LEU A 283 -13.23 -11.07 -11.25
C LEU A 283 -13.87 -11.66 -10.00
N LYS A 284 -14.78 -12.63 -10.20
CA LYS A 284 -15.46 -13.39 -9.14
C LYS A 284 -15.42 -14.86 -9.47
N ASN A 285 -14.32 -15.48 -9.19
CA ASN A 285 -14.14 -16.91 -9.41
C ASN A 285 -14.43 -17.72 -8.15
N SER A 286 -14.77 -19.01 -8.36
CA SER A 286 -14.96 -19.94 -7.27
C SER A 286 -13.67 -20.13 -6.46
N TRP A 287 -13.78 -20.61 -5.22
CA TRP A 287 -12.65 -20.82 -4.32
C TRP A 287 -11.48 -21.60 -4.96
N PHE A 288 -11.76 -22.58 -5.79
CA PHE A 288 -10.72 -23.37 -6.44
C PHE A 288 -9.94 -22.55 -7.49
N PHE A 289 -10.64 -21.78 -8.32
CA PHE A 289 -10.04 -21.03 -9.43
C PHE A 289 -9.57 -19.62 -9.05
N ARG A 290 -10.03 -19.08 -7.94
CA ARG A 290 -9.68 -17.72 -7.48
C ARG A 290 -8.18 -17.41 -7.47
N PRO A 291 -7.25 -18.31 -7.05
CA PRO A 291 -5.82 -18.04 -7.11
C PRO A 291 -5.28 -17.86 -8.53
N PHE A 292 -5.89 -18.50 -9.52
CA PHE A 292 -5.48 -18.38 -10.92
C PHE A 292 -5.82 -17.02 -11.56
N GLU A 293 -6.65 -16.21 -10.90
CA GLU A 293 -6.83 -14.78 -11.23
C GLU A 293 -5.50 -14.02 -11.27
N LEU A 294 -4.50 -14.49 -10.53
CA LEU A 294 -3.15 -13.91 -10.56
C LEU A 294 -2.56 -13.86 -11.97
N PHE A 295 -2.78 -14.88 -12.79
CA PHE A 295 -2.28 -14.90 -14.15
C PHE A 295 -2.98 -13.84 -15.00
N ILE A 296 -4.29 -13.67 -14.83
CA ILE A 296 -5.05 -12.65 -15.55
C ILE A 296 -4.62 -11.26 -15.12
N GLU A 297 -4.44 -11.03 -13.81
CA GLU A 297 -3.96 -9.75 -13.27
C GLU A 297 -2.56 -9.36 -13.80
N MET A 298 -1.69 -10.35 -14.03
CA MET A 298 -0.35 -10.12 -14.59
C MET A 298 -0.36 -9.74 -16.07
N TYR A 299 -1.29 -10.28 -16.87
CA TYR A 299 -1.39 -10.00 -18.30
C TYR A 299 -2.30 -8.80 -18.60
N GLY A 300 -3.22 -8.49 -17.71
CA GLY A 300 -4.25 -7.46 -17.84
C GLY A 300 -5.66 -8.06 -17.73
N LEU A 301 -6.55 -7.32 -17.05
CA LEU A 301 -7.93 -7.74 -16.88
C LEU A 301 -8.68 -7.67 -18.22
N PRO A 302 -9.56 -8.64 -18.52
CA PRO A 302 -10.43 -8.57 -19.71
C PRO A 302 -11.41 -7.40 -19.59
N ALA A 303 -11.97 -6.94 -20.69
CA ALA A 303 -13.04 -5.95 -20.66
C ALA A 303 -14.27 -6.51 -19.92
N TYR A 304 -15.12 -5.60 -19.40
CA TYR A 304 -16.28 -6.00 -18.58
C TYR A 304 -17.24 -6.96 -19.29
N ASP A 305 -17.39 -6.80 -20.60
CA ASP A 305 -18.27 -7.63 -21.44
C ASP A 305 -17.56 -8.86 -22.02
N ASP A 306 -16.26 -9.01 -21.77
CA ASP A 306 -15.45 -10.11 -22.30
C ASP A 306 -15.57 -11.37 -21.43
N PHE A 307 -15.08 -12.46 -22.00
CA PHE A 307 -15.00 -13.76 -21.32
C PHE A 307 -13.85 -13.78 -20.33
N ASP A 308 -14.11 -14.27 -19.11
CA ASP A 308 -13.06 -14.52 -18.10
C ASP A 308 -12.36 -15.86 -18.37
N PRO A 309 -11.09 -15.87 -18.79
CA PRO A 309 -10.34 -17.09 -19.08
C PRO A 309 -9.78 -17.78 -17.84
N THR A 310 -10.01 -17.27 -16.62
CA THR A 310 -9.41 -17.80 -15.37
C THR A 310 -9.67 -19.29 -15.18
N VAL A 311 -10.92 -19.73 -15.41
CA VAL A 311 -11.30 -21.14 -15.23
C VAL A 311 -10.58 -22.02 -16.25
N PHE A 312 -10.52 -21.58 -17.49
CA PHE A 312 -9.84 -22.31 -18.58
C PHE A 312 -8.34 -22.44 -18.28
N ILE A 313 -7.69 -21.34 -17.93
CA ILE A 313 -6.26 -21.32 -17.53
C ILE A 313 -6.05 -22.22 -16.31
N GLY A 314 -6.90 -22.13 -15.29
CA GLY A 314 -6.80 -22.95 -14.11
C GLY A 314 -6.86 -24.45 -14.39
N ILE A 315 -7.79 -24.89 -15.24
CA ILE A 315 -7.94 -26.30 -15.62
C ILE A 315 -6.73 -26.76 -16.44
N THR A 316 -6.37 -26.05 -17.51
CA THR A 316 -5.25 -26.43 -18.37
C THR A 316 -3.94 -26.47 -17.61
N TYR A 317 -3.69 -25.46 -16.75
CA TYR A 317 -2.49 -25.41 -15.92
C TYR A 317 -2.41 -26.55 -14.92
N CYS A 318 -3.53 -26.88 -14.25
CA CYS A 318 -3.60 -28.01 -13.32
C CYS A 318 -3.34 -29.35 -14.02
N ILE A 319 -3.94 -29.57 -15.19
CA ILE A 319 -3.75 -30.81 -15.96
C ILE A 319 -2.31 -30.95 -16.45
N LEU A 320 -1.78 -29.91 -17.11
CA LEU A 320 -0.41 -29.94 -17.62
C LEU A 320 0.61 -30.14 -16.51
N PHE A 321 0.48 -29.39 -15.40
CA PHE A 321 1.37 -29.56 -14.26
C PHE A 321 1.27 -30.95 -13.65
N GLY A 322 0.04 -31.47 -13.50
CA GLY A 322 -0.19 -32.81 -12.97
C GLY A 322 0.43 -33.92 -13.83
N ILE A 323 0.35 -33.80 -15.14
CA ILE A 323 0.98 -34.76 -16.07
C ILE A 323 2.50 -34.65 -16.01
N MET A 324 3.05 -33.43 -16.00
CA MET A 324 4.50 -33.20 -15.99
C MET A 324 5.13 -33.58 -14.64
N PHE A 325 4.42 -33.33 -13.53
CA PHE A 325 4.92 -33.48 -12.17
C PHE A 325 4.12 -34.52 -11.39
N GLY A 326 3.78 -35.63 -12.04
CA GLY A 326 2.95 -36.70 -11.49
C GLY A 326 3.67 -37.51 -10.41
N ASP A 327 3.73 -36.99 -9.20
CA ASP A 327 4.26 -37.68 -8.01
C ASP A 327 3.35 -37.46 -6.80
N LEU A 328 2.84 -38.55 -6.23
CA LEU A 328 1.89 -38.50 -5.12
C LEU A 328 2.52 -37.85 -3.88
N GLY A 329 3.75 -38.23 -3.53
CA GLY A 329 4.39 -37.74 -2.31
C GLY A 329 4.72 -36.26 -2.37
N GLN A 330 5.35 -35.85 -3.47
CA GLN A 330 5.69 -34.44 -3.72
C GLN A 330 4.43 -33.59 -3.88
N GLY A 331 3.41 -34.11 -4.60
CA GLY A 331 2.12 -33.45 -4.74
C GLY A 331 1.45 -33.17 -3.40
N LEU A 332 1.44 -34.12 -2.48
CA LEU A 332 0.90 -33.92 -1.13
C LEU A 332 1.67 -32.85 -0.34
N VAL A 333 2.99 -32.80 -0.47
CA VAL A 333 3.79 -31.72 0.13
C VAL A 333 3.41 -30.37 -0.43
N LEU A 334 3.21 -30.27 -1.76
CA LEU A 334 2.75 -29.02 -2.39
C LEU A 334 1.35 -28.62 -1.93
N VAL A 335 0.43 -29.58 -1.75
CA VAL A 335 -0.91 -29.33 -1.20
C VAL A 335 -0.80 -28.71 0.21
N ILE A 336 -0.06 -29.36 1.11
CA ILE A 336 0.07 -28.90 2.50
C ILE A 336 0.70 -27.52 2.54
N LEU A 337 1.85 -27.32 1.89
CA LEU A 337 2.54 -26.04 1.87
C LEU A 337 1.71 -24.95 1.20
N GLY A 338 1.06 -25.27 0.06
CA GLY A 338 0.25 -24.32 -0.68
C GLY A 338 -0.91 -23.79 0.15
N PHE A 339 -1.69 -24.67 0.81
CA PHE A 339 -2.82 -24.23 1.63
C PHE A 339 -2.40 -23.57 2.94
N LEU A 340 -1.31 -23.99 3.57
CA LEU A 340 -0.78 -23.32 4.77
C LEU A 340 -0.34 -21.87 4.46
N LEU A 341 0.24 -21.65 3.29
CA LEU A 341 0.79 -20.36 2.89
C LEU A 341 -0.17 -19.52 2.03
N GLU A 342 -1.35 -20.03 1.68
CA GLU A 342 -2.32 -19.33 0.82
C GLU A 342 -2.65 -17.91 1.31
N LYS A 343 -2.70 -17.71 2.63
CA LYS A 343 -2.94 -16.40 3.24
C LYS A 343 -1.81 -15.39 2.95
N LYS A 344 -0.61 -15.83 2.58
CA LYS A 344 0.53 -14.97 2.27
C LYS A 344 0.56 -14.50 0.82
N GLY A 345 -0.20 -15.13 -0.08
CA GLY A 345 -0.29 -14.70 -1.48
C GLY A 345 -0.99 -15.71 -2.38
N LYS A 346 -1.60 -15.21 -3.47
CA LYS A 346 -2.33 -16.01 -4.47
C LYS A 346 -1.46 -17.11 -5.10
N LEU A 347 -0.16 -16.88 -5.26
CA LEU A 347 0.78 -17.86 -5.83
C LEU A 347 0.80 -19.18 -5.02
N PHE A 348 0.83 -19.09 -3.69
CA PHE A 348 0.78 -20.29 -2.84
C PHE A 348 -0.54 -21.03 -2.99
N GLY A 349 -1.62 -20.29 -3.22
CA GLY A 349 -2.90 -20.89 -3.55
C GLY A 349 -2.86 -21.73 -4.83
N ILE A 350 -2.18 -21.26 -5.88
CA ILE A 350 -1.96 -22.03 -7.12
C ILE A 350 -1.16 -23.29 -6.81
N VAL A 351 -0.05 -23.17 -6.07
CA VAL A 351 0.80 -24.32 -5.68
C VAL A 351 -0.02 -25.40 -4.99
N GLY A 352 -0.94 -25.05 -4.09
CA GLY A 352 -1.83 -26.00 -3.43
C GLY A 352 -2.73 -26.75 -4.42
N ARG A 353 -3.32 -26.05 -5.41
CA ARG A 353 -4.25 -26.64 -6.41
C ARG A 353 -3.51 -27.55 -7.38
N VAL A 354 -2.35 -27.11 -7.89
CA VAL A 354 -1.53 -27.97 -8.77
C VAL A 354 -0.95 -29.18 -8.02
N GLY A 355 -0.70 -29.05 -6.71
CA GLY A 355 -0.34 -30.18 -5.86
C GLY A 355 -1.42 -31.27 -5.82
N ILE A 356 -2.71 -30.90 -5.83
CA ILE A 356 -3.82 -31.86 -5.88
C ILE A 356 -3.75 -32.67 -7.19
N THR A 357 -3.62 -32.00 -8.33
CA THR A 357 -3.56 -32.68 -9.64
C THR A 357 -2.28 -33.50 -9.77
N SER A 358 -1.13 -33.00 -9.29
CA SER A 358 0.12 -33.77 -9.21
C SER A 358 -0.06 -35.06 -8.40
N SER A 359 -0.76 -34.99 -7.26
CA SER A 359 -1.05 -36.19 -6.44
C SER A 359 -1.95 -37.18 -7.16
N ILE A 360 -2.96 -36.71 -7.89
CA ILE A 360 -3.87 -37.57 -8.68
C ILE A 360 -3.09 -38.28 -9.78
N PHE A 361 -2.32 -37.52 -10.58
CA PHE A 361 -1.51 -38.11 -11.65
C PHE A 361 -0.39 -39.00 -11.08
N GLY A 362 0.22 -38.61 -9.95
CA GLY A 362 1.21 -39.42 -9.25
C GLY A 362 0.66 -40.77 -8.77
N PHE A 363 -0.60 -40.77 -8.34
CA PHE A 363 -1.29 -42.03 -8.02
C PHE A 363 -1.52 -42.88 -9.28
N LEU A 364 -1.95 -42.26 -10.41
CA LEU A 364 -2.15 -42.97 -11.68
C LEU A 364 -0.83 -43.53 -12.24
N PHE A 365 0.26 -42.77 -12.13
CA PHE A 365 1.59 -43.20 -12.58
C PHE A 365 2.30 -44.14 -11.61
N GLY A 366 1.80 -44.26 -10.38
CA GLY A 366 2.38 -45.12 -9.36
C GLY A 366 3.66 -44.59 -8.72
N SER A 367 3.92 -43.26 -8.84
CA SER A 367 5.11 -42.61 -8.30
C SER A 367 4.86 -41.98 -6.95
N VAL A 368 5.73 -42.28 -5.96
CA VAL A 368 5.75 -41.65 -4.64
C VAL A 368 7.19 -41.28 -4.29
N PHE A 369 7.50 -39.97 -4.24
CA PHE A 369 8.86 -39.45 -4.07
C PHE A 369 9.87 -40.08 -5.04
N GLY A 370 9.45 -40.35 -6.28
CA GLY A 370 10.26 -41.01 -7.31
C GLY A 370 10.37 -42.54 -7.17
N TYR A 371 9.79 -43.15 -6.13
CA TYR A 371 9.74 -44.59 -6.02
C TYR A 371 8.48 -45.16 -6.71
N GLU A 372 8.70 -45.92 -7.75
CA GLU A 372 7.63 -46.43 -8.60
C GLU A 372 6.99 -47.76 -8.13
N SER A 373 7.57 -48.42 -7.15
CA SER A 373 7.10 -49.73 -6.68
C SER A 373 6.18 -49.70 -5.45
N LEU A 374 6.12 -48.55 -4.76
CA LEU A 374 5.41 -48.39 -3.47
C LEU A 374 3.89 -48.53 -3.60
N LEU A 375 3.31 -48.17 -4.72
CA LEU A 375 1.86 -48.20 -4.95
C LEU A 375 1.38 -49.49 -5.62
N ASN A 376 2.26 -50.39 -6.06
CA ASN A 376 1.89 -51.66 -6.72
C ASN A 376 0.90 -52.51 -5.88
N PRO A 377 1.07 -52.72 -4.55
CA PRO A 377 0.11 -53.48 -3.75
C PRO A 377 -1.28 -52.85 -3.71
N ILE A 378 -1.35 -51.52 -3.75
CA ILE A 378 -2.60 -50.76 -3.72
C ILE A 378 -3.29 -50.83 -5.08
N HIS A 379 -2.57 -50.69 -6.17
CA HIS A 379 -3.08 -50.81 -7.54
C HIS A 379 -3.61 -52.24 -7.77
N GLN A 380 -2.89 -53.26 -7.33
CA GLN A 380 -3.33 -54.64 -7.42
C GLN A 380 -4.62 -54.91 -6.64
N SER A 381 -4.78 -54.34 -5.46
CA SER A 381 -5.96 -54.47 -4.62
C SER A 381 -7.19 -53.73 -5.16
N LEU A 382 -7.00 -52.52 -5.72
CA LEU A 382 -8.09 -51.68 -6.20
C LEU A 382 -8.51 -51.96 -7.66
N PHE A 383 -7.56 -52.24 -8.54
CA PHE A 383 -7.81 -52.36 -9.97
C PHE A 383 -7.56 -53.79 -10.53
N GLY A 384 -7.05 -54.70 -9.69
CA GLY A 384 -6.75 -56.06 -10.11
C GLY A 384 -5.59 -56.19 -11.13
N VAL A 385 -4.86 -55.10 -11.36
CA VAL A 385 -3.74 -55.02 -12.30
C VAL A 385 -2.44 -55.25 -11.55
N ARG A 386 -1.59 -56.18 -12.02
CA ARG A 386 -0.31 -56.51 -11.38
C ARG A 386 0.74 -55.44 -11.53
N ASP A 387 0.60 -54.57 -12.55
CA ASP A 387 1.52 -53.52 -12.92
C ASP A 387 0.84 -52.14 -12.85
N LYS A 388 1.61 -51.09 -13.05
CA LYS A 388 1.13 -49.71 -13.04
C LYS A 388 0.00 -49.50 -14.06
N LEU A 389 -0.95 -48.63 -13.75
CA LEU A 389 -2.02 -48.23 -14.67
C LEU A 389 -1.45 -47.54 -15.91
N PHE A 390 -0.33 -46.83 -15.77
CA PHE A 390 0.36 -46.12 -16.85
C PHE A 390 1.88 -46.16 -16.64
N GLU A 391 2.61 -46.82 -17.57
CA GLU A 391 4.07 -46.91 -17.49
C GLU A 391 4.70 -45.75 -18.23
N VAL A 392 5.00 -44.65 -17.50
CA VAL A 392 5.51 -43.38 -18.07
C VAL A 392 6.85 -43.55 -18.77
N MET A 393 7.68 -44.50 -18.31
CA MET A 393 9.04 -44.74 -18.84
C MET A 393 9.07 -45.61 -20.09
N SER A 394 7.94 -46.16 -20.56
CA SER A 394 7.92 -46.90 -21.85
C SER A 394 7.96 -45.88 -23.00
N SER A 395 8.69 -46.23 -24.06
CA SER A 395 8.86 -45.37 -25.26
C SER A 395 7.53 -44.95 -25.87
N ASP A 396 6.54 -45.86 -25.89
CA ASP A 396 5.22 -45.63 -26.50
C ASP A 396 4.35 -44.69 -25.63
N SER A 397 4.39 -44.84 -24.30
CA SER A 397 3.63 -43.99 -23.37
C SER A 397 4.19 -42.58 -23.31
N THR A 398 5.50 -42.41 -23.33
CA THR A 398 6.15 -41.10 -23.37
C THR A 398 5.74 -40.31 -24.62
N MET A 399 5.67 -41.00 -25.79
CA MET A 399 5.25 -40.37 -27.02
C MET A 399 3.77 -39.91 -26.96
N ILE A 400 2.88 -40.74 -26.42
CA ILE A 400 1.46 -40.40 -26.23
C ILE A 400 1.29 -39.21 -25.31
N LEU A 401 2.01 -39.18 -24.18
CA LEU A 401 1.98 -38.05 -23.24
C LEU A 401 2.50 -36.76 -23.86
N LEU A 402 3.59 -36.83 -24.65
CA LEU A 402 4.15 -35.69 -25.34
C LEU A 402 3.17 -35.13 -26.39
N ILE A 403 2.58 -35.98 -27.21
CA ILE A 403 1.57 -35.58 -28.21
C ILE A 403 0.34 -34.99 -27.49
N GLY A 404 -0.12 -35.60 -26.39
CA GLY A 404 -1.23 -35.11 -25.60
C GLY A 404 -0.96 -33.73 -25.03
N ALA A 405 0.23 -33.50 -24.46
CA ALA A 405 0.64 -32.20 -23.92
C ALA A 405 0.71 -31.12 -25.01
N ILE A 406 1.25 -31.47 -26.22
CA ILE A 406 1.29 -30.55 -27.36
C ILE A 406 -0.15 -30.24 -27.86
N ALA A 407 -1.03 -31.23 -27.91
CA ALA A 407 -2.41 -31.02 -28.33
C ALA A 407 -3.17 -30.10 -27.36
N ILE A 408 -2.97 -30.26 -26.02
CA ILE A 408 -3.60 -29.40 -25.00
C ILE A 408 -3.02 -27.97 -25.06
N GLY A 409 -1.71 -27.83 -25.32
CA GLY A 409 -1.07 -26.51 -25.40
C GLY A 409 -1.28 -25.79 -26.75
N GLY A 410 -1.77 -26.49 -27.77
CA GLY A 410 -2.05 -25.93 -29.10
C GLY A 410 -3.50 -25.44 -29.30
N VAL A 411 -4.39 -25.75 -28.37
CA VAL A 411 -5.79 -25.26 -28.33
C VAL A 411 -5.87 -23.98 -27.51
#